data_e173a945b67ee71c5ff84784d71d69ae
#
_entry.id   e173a945b67ee71c5ff84784d71d69ae
#
_cell.length_a   1.000
_cell.length_b   1.000
_cell.length_c   1.000
_cell.angle_alpha   90.00
_cell.angle_beta   90.00
_cell.angle_gamma   90.00
#
_symmetry.space_group_name_H-M   'P 1'
#
loop_
_entity.id
_entity.type
_entity.pdbx_description
1 polymer ?
#
loop_
_entity_poly.entity_id
_entity_poly.type
_entity_poly.pdbx_seq_one_letter_code
_entity_poly.pdbx_strand_id
1 'polypeptide(L)'
;MLVARDPVGKSALLALFLLFALTVSSFADVQFTQDNMRLVTADKAVHELTVELALDPAQREQGLMFRTSMAADHGMLFDFGETRRVMMWMRNTHLPLDMLFIDNRGVVRTIHEDAVPFSEAIIDSGEPVAFVLELNAGTVKRLKIRPGDRLEGPRIPASQP
;
A
#
# COMPACT_ATOMS: atom_id res chain seq x y z
N MET A 1 -11.59 -86.88 -2.85
CA MET A 1 -12.38 -85.87 -2.20
C MET A 1 -11.55 -84.63 -2.02
N LEU A 2 -11.61 -83.74 -3.01
CA LEU A 2 -10.74 -82.57 -3.11
C LEU A 2 -11.50 -81.35 -2.63
N VAL A 3 -11.04 -80.67 -1.61
CA VAL A 3 -11.65 -79.44 -1.10
C VAL A 3 -10.89 -78.27 -1.70
N ALA A 4 -11.54 -77.49 -2.52
CA ALA A 4 -11.05 -76.22 -3.08
C ALA A 4 -11.02 -75.15 -2.01
N ARG A 5 -9.89 -74.44 -1.91
CA ARG A 5 -9.75 -73.21 -1.10
C ARG A 5 -9.84 -72.00 -2.01
N ASP A 6 -10.83 -71.17 -1.76
CA ASP A 6 -11.00 -69.89 -2.40
C ASP A 6 -9.97 -68.84 -1.87
N PRO A 7 -9.32 -68.06 -2.74
CA PRO A 7 -8.54 -66.90 -2.31
C PRO A 7 -9.40 -65.63 -2.37
N VAL A 8 -10.14 -65.37 -1.28
CA VAL A 8 -10.73 -64.06 -1.12
C VAL A 8 -9.88 -63.25 -0.14
N GLY A 9 -9.41 -62.08 -0.57
CA GLY A 9 -8.91 -61.11 0.40
C GLY A 9 -7.63 -60.38 0.08
N LYS A 10 -7.39 -59.87 -1.13
CA LYS A 10 -6.26 -58.93 -1.35
C LYS A 10 -6.56 -57.76 -2.32
N SER A 11 -7.78 -57.24 -2.31
CA SER A 11 -8.14 -56.14 -3.21
C SER A 11 -8.94 -54.99 -2.60
N ALA A 12 -8.88 -54.82 -1.28
CA ALA A 12 -9.66 -53.77 -0.62
C ALA A 12 -8.83 -52.71 0.14
N LEU A 13 -7.53 -52.58 -0.12
CA LEU A 13 -6.64 -51.66 0.63
C LEU A 13 -5.91 -50.65 -0.27
N LEU A 14 -6.35 -50.42 -1.51
CA LEU A 14 -5.65 -49.51 -2.43
C LEU A 14 -6.53 -48.35 -2.95
N ALA A 15 -7.59 -48.00 -2.28
CA ALA A 15 -8.51 -46.95 -2.76
C ALA A 15 -8.75 -45.78 -1.78
N LEU A 16 -7.86 -45.57 -0.78
CA LEU A 16 -8.04 -44.45 0.16
C LEU A 16 -6.81 -43.53 0.22
N PHE A 17 -6.13 -43.32 -0.89
CA PHE A 17 -4.93 -42.44 -0.93
C PHE A 17 -4.99 -41.41 -2.05
N LEU A 18 -6.16 -40.89 -2.37
CA LEU A 18 -6.25 -39.82 -3.38
C LEU A 18 -7.45 -38.93 -3.09
N LEU A 19 -7.30 -37.93 -2.25
CA LEU A 19 -7.99 -36.62 -2.34
C LEU A 19 -7.58 -35.73 -1.15
N PHE A 20 -6.28 -35.56 -0.92
CA PHE A 20 -5.85 -34.35 -0.24
C PHE A 20 -5.56 -33.32 -1.34
N ALA A 21 -6.63 -32.80 -1.94
CA ALA A 21 -6.51 -31.63 -2.79
C ALA A 21 -5.98 -30.49 -1.92
N LEU A 22 -4.68 -30.18 -2.05
CA LEU A 22 -4.11 -28.94 -1.54
C LEU A 22 -4.89 -27.79 -2.20
N THR A 23 -5.86 -27.24 -1.49
CA THR A 23 -6.37 -25.91 -1.78
C THR A 23 -5.25 -24.93 -1.49
N VAL A 24 -4.38 -24.69 -2.45
CA VAL A 24 -3.49 -23.54 -2.44
C VAL A 24 -4.41 -22.34 -2.56
N SER A 25 -4.72 -21.70 -1.43
CA SER A 25 -5.31 -20.37 -1.43
C SER A 25 -4.30 -19.46 -2.11
N SER A 26 -4.51 -19.20 -3.39
CA SER A 26 -3.80 -18.15 -4.11
C SER A 26 -4.23 -16.84 -3.45
N PHE A 27 -3.39 -16.30 -2.57
CA PHE A 27 -3.51 -14.89 -2.21
C PHE A 27 -3.29 -14.13 -3.51
N ALA A 28 -4.34 -13.50 -4.03
CA ALA A 28 -4.18 -12.63 -5.17
C ALA A 28 -3.16 -11.55 -4.78
N ASP A 29 -2.05 -11.52 -5.50
CA ASP A 29 -1.04 -10.49 -5.32
C ASP A 29 -1.67 -9.14 -5.68
N VAL A 30 -1.73 -8.22 -4.72
CA VAL A 30 -2.32 -6.90 -4.93
C VAL A 30 -1.40 -6.13 -5.87
N GLN A 31 -1.93 -5.79 -7.05
CA GLN A 31 -1.18 -5.07 -8.07
C GLN A 31 -1.45 -3.57 -7.96
N PHE A 32 -0.39 -2.78 -8.12
CA PHE A 32 -0.44 -1.32 -8.12
C PHE A 32 -0.07 -0.79 -9.51
N THR A 33 -0.85 0.16 -10.00
CA THR A 33 -0.45 0.98 -11.16
C THR A 33 0.43 2.11 -10.68
N GLN A 34 1.20 2.72 -11.60
CA GLN A 34 2.08 3.84 -11.28
C GLN A 34 1.68 5.08 -12.07
N ASP A 35 1.94 6.24 -11.48
CA ASP A 35 1.81 7.55 -12.10
C ASP A 35 3.03 8.42 -11.76
N ASN A 36 3.28 9.42 -12.61
CA ASN A 36 4.26 10.46 -12.32
C ASN A 36 3.55 11.67 -11.72
N MET A 37 4.06 12.12 -10.58
CA MET A 37 3.55 13.26 -9.83
C MET A 37 4.63 14.33 -9.71
N ARG A 38 4.20 15.56 -9.54
CA ARG A 38 5.08 16.72 -9.30
C ARG A 38 4.78 17.30 -7.93
N LEU A 39 5.76 17.35 -7.08
CA LEU A 39 5.67 18.06 -5.82
C LEU A 39 6.28 19.46 -6.03
N VAL A 40 5.46 20.49 -5.89
CA VAL A 40 5.84 21.88 -6.08
C VAL A 40 5.88 22.57 -4.73
N THR A 41 7.06 23.02 -4.33
CA THR A 41 7.27 23.70 -3.04
C THR A 41 7.01 25.20 -3.13
N ALA A 42 6.85 25.87 -2.00
CA ALA A 42 6.55 27.31 -1.91
C ALA A 42 7.64 28.20 -2.58
N ASP A 43 8.88 27.74 -2.61
CA ASP A 43 10.00 28.38 -3.32
C ASP A 43 10.03 28.01 -4.82
N LYS A 44 8.96 27.35 -5.33
CA LYS A 44 8.76 26.93 -6.71
C LYS A 44 9.75 25.86 -7.20
N ALA A 45 10.46 25.18 -6.31
CA ALA A 45 11.17 23.98 -6.69
C ALA A 45 10.16 22.87 -7.08
N VAL A 46 10.49 22.12 -8.14
CA VAL A 46 9.65 21.02 -8.64
C VAL A 46 10.42 19.72 -8.46
N HIS A 47 9.79 18.74 -7.81
CA HIS A 47 10.33 17.42 -7.59
C HIS A 47 9.45 16.41 -8.29
N GLU A 48 10.02 15.70 -9.27
CA GLU A 48 9.34 14.61 -9.96
C GLU A 48 9.37 13.37 -9.07
N LEU A 49 8.22 12.72 -8.94
CA LEU A 49 8.04 11.51 -8.15
C LEU A 49 7.31 10.46 -8.99
N THR A 50 7.76 9.21 -8.92
CA THR A 50 7.00 8.07 -9.42
C THR A 50 6.25 7.45 -8.25
N VAL A 51 4.93 7.37 -8.33
CA VAL A 51 4.12 6.86 -7.23
C VAL A 51 3.30 5.64 -7.65
N GLU A 52 3.26 4.64 -6.80
CA GLU A 52 2.27 3.58 -6.89
C GLU A 52 0.94 4.09 -6.38
N LEU A 53 -0.16 3.62 -6.95
CA LEU A 53 -1.50 4.11 -6.66
C LEU A 53 -2.28 3.08 -5.85
N ALA A 54 -2.70 3.44 -4.64
CA ALA A 54 -3.60 2.68 -3.79
C ALA A 54 -5.02 3.24 -3.91
N LEU A 55 -5.83 2.68 -4.83
CA LEU A 55 -7.12 3.22 -5.27
C LEU A 55 -8.32 2.49 -4.67
N ASP A 56 -8.18 1.19 -4.41
CA ASP A 56 -9.25 0.37 -3.85
C ASP A 56 -8.98 -0.02 -2.39
N PRO A 57 -9.95 -0.57 -1.67
CA PRO A 57 -9.78 -0.94 -0.26
C PRO A 57 -8.65 -1.94 -0.02
N ALA A 58 -8.47 -2.94 -0.90
CA ALA A 58 -7.42 -3.96 -0.73
C ALA A 58 -6.02 -3.35 -0.93
N GLN A 59 -5.86 -2.50 -1.95
CA GLN A 59 -4.64 -1.74 -2.20
C GLN A 59 -4.30 -0.82 -1.02
N ARG A 60 -5.29 -0.07 -0.51
CA ARG A 60 -5.09 0.81 0.65
C ARG A 60 -4.78 0.05 1.94
N GLU A 61 -5.36 -1.14 2.13
CA GLU A 61 -5.06 -1.99 3.28
C GLU A 61 -3.64 -2.53 3.22
N GLN A 62 -3.19 -2.97 2.05
CA GLN A 62 -1.84 -3.48 1.86
C GLN A 62 -0.80 -2.36 1.92
N GLY A 63 -1.00 -1.25 1.22
CA GLY A 63 -0.04 -0.15 1.16
C GLY A 63 1.39 -0.63 0.87
N LEU A 64 2.36 -0.10 1.61
CA LEU A 64 3.78 -0.47 1.54
C LEU A 64 4.16 -1.64 2.47
N MET A 65 3.18 -2.40 3.00
CA MET A 65 3.47 -3.56 3.85
C MET A 65 4.43 -4.53 3.14
N PHE A 66 5.33 -5.13 3.92
CA PHE A 66 6.31 -6.15 3.50
C PHE A 66 7.37 -5.66 2.49
N ARG A 67 7.36 -4.39 2.09
CA ARG A 67 8.41 -3.80 1.27
C ARG A 67 9.66 -3.55 2.10
N THR A 68 10.82 -3.94 1.55
CA THR A 68 12.12 -3.78 2.22
C THR A 68 12.96 -2.66 1.61
N SER A 69 12.55 -2.14 0.45
CA SER A 69 13.22 -1.02 -0.21
C SER A 69 12.23 -0.25 -1.10
N MET A 70 12.50 1.04 -1.27
CA MET A 70 11.82 1.93 -2.21
C MET A 70 12.85 2.95 -2.71
N ALA A 71 12.85 3.26 -4.01
CA ALA A 71 13.76 4.23 -4.59
C ALA A 71 13.53 5.65 -4.01
N ALA A 72 14.53 6.51 -4.03
CA ALA A 72 14.49 7.80 -3.35
C ALA A 72 13.48 8.80 -3.93
N ASP A 73 13.11 8.61 -5.19
CA ASP A 73 12.12 9.39 -5.95
C ASP A 73 10.78 8.65 -6.09
N HIS A 74 10.59 7.55 -5.37
CA HIS A 74 9.36 6.76 -5.39
C HIS A 74 8.54 6.98 -4.12
N GLY A 75 7.24 6.71 -4.24
CA GLY A 75 6.29 6.76 -3.15
C GLY A 75 5.03 5.95 -3.43
N MET A 76 4.05 6.04 -2.53
CA MET A 76 2.71 5.51 -2.72
C MET A 76 1.68 6.58 -2.44
N LEU A 77 0.76 6.78 -3.39
CA LEU A 77 -0.37 7.70 -3.25
C LEU A 77 -1.63 6.91 -2.94
N PHE A 78 -2.18 7.15 -1.76
CA PHE A 78 -3.49 6.66 -1.35
C PHE A 78 -4.55 7.66 -1.78
N ASP A 79 -5.44 7.23 -2.66
CA ASP A 79 -6.62 8.01 -3.07
C ASP A 79 -7.85 7.42 -2.38
N PHE A 80 -8.50 8.23 -1.52
CA PHE A 80 -9.66 7.78 -0.75
C PHE A 80 -10.98 7.98 -1.50
N GLY A 81 -10.98 8.66 -2.65
CA GLY A 81 -12.17 8.97 -3.44
C GLY A 81 -13.12 9.99 -2.79
N GLU A 82 -12.83 10.41 -1.58
CA GLU A 82 -13.61 11.38 -0.79
C GLU A 82 -12.70 12.17 0.15
N THR A 83 -13.17 13.35 0.56
CA THR A 83 -12.49 14.14 1.59
C THR A 83 -13.00 13.73 2.97
N ARG A 84 -12.12 13.17 3.80
CA ARG A 84 -12.45 12.70 5.16
C ARG A 84 -11.22 12.74 6.07
N ARG A 85 -11.44 12.64 7.37
CA ARG A 85 -10.35 12.40 8.32
C ARG A 85 -9.77 11.01 8.09
N VAL A 86 -8.45 10.91 7.93
CA VAL A 86 -7.72 9.69 7.61
C VAL A 86 -6.85 9.29 8.79
N MET A 87 -6.83 8.01 9.08
CA MET A 87 -5.98 7.39 10.08
C MET A 87 -5.09 6.36 9.40
N MET A 88 -3.77 6.48 9.60
CA MET A 88 -2.74 5.61 9.07
C MET A 88 -2.05 4.87 10.21
N TRP A 89 -1.30 3.84 9.89
CA TRP A 89 -0.46 3.08 10.80
C TRP A 89 0.74 2.49 10.06
N MET A 90 1.71 1.94 10.78
CA MET A 90 2.90 1.31 10.21
C MET A 90 2.91 -0.22 10.38
N ARG A 91 1.73 -0.84 10.59
CA ARG A 91 1.64 -2.30 10.75
C ARG A 91 2.24 -3.02 9.54
N ASN A 92 3.09 -4.02 9.77
CA ASN A 92 3.79 -4.80 8.74
C ASN A 92 4.65 -3.98 7.76
N THR A 93 4.94 -2.71 8.05
CA THR A 93 5.73 -1.82 7.20
C THR A 93 7.16 -1.73 7.73
N HIS A 94 8.13 -2.21 6.92
CA HIS A 94 9.54 -2.24 7.29
C HIS A 94 10.25 -0.90 7.06
N LEU A 95 9.75 -0.12 6.09
CA LEU A 95 10.36 1.14 5.72
C LEU A 95 9.94 2.24 6.71
N PRO A 96 10.86 3.04 7.26
CA PRO A 96 10.48 4.29 7.89
C PRO A 96 9.97 5.26 6.82
N LEU A 97 8.88 5.95 7.08
CA LEU A 97 8.16 6.76 6.09
C LEU A 97 7.91 8.18 6.58
N ASP A 98 7.90 9.11 5.61
CA ASP A 98 7.26 10.42 5.75
C ASP A 98 5.87 10.34 5.10
N MET A 99 4.82 10.84 5.78
CA MET A 99 3.44 10.85 5.30
C MET A 99 2.96 12.28 5.11
N LEU A 100 2.56 12.62 3.88
CA LEU A 100 1.97 13.91 3.53
C LEU A 100 0.45 13.73 3.41
N PHE A 101 -0.31 14.43 4.22
CA PHE A 101 -1.77 14.46 4.17
C PHE A 101 -2.22 15.63 3.30
N ILE A 102 -2.98 15.33 2.23
CA ILE A 102 -3.18 16.24 1.10
C ILE A 102 -4.68 16.41 0.86
N ASP A 103 -5.11 17.67 0.69
CA ASP A 103 -6.52 17.98 0.40
C ASP A 103 -6.90 17.63 -1.06
N ASN A 104 -8.18 17.78 -1.40
CA ASN A 104 -8.73 17.49 -2.73
C ASN A 104 -8.22 18.44 -3.83
N ARG A 105 -7.48 19.51 -3.49
CA ARG A 105 -6.85 20.42 -4.44
C ARG A 105 -5.34 20.17 -4.59
N GLY A 106 -4.83 19.10 -3.94
CA GLY A 106 -3.43 18.76 -3.96
C GLY A 106 -2.56 19.54 -2.96
N VAL A 107 -3.15 20.32 -2.05
CA VAL A 107 -2.38 21.09 -1.07
C VAL A 107 -2.01 20.20 0.12
N VAL A 108 -0.73 20.15 0.46
CA VAL A 108 -0.22 19.49 1.68
C VAL A 108 -0.76 20.23 2.89
N ARG A 109 -1.53 19.54 3.72
CA ARG A 109 -2.20 20.10 4.90
C ARG A 109 -1.40 19.84 6.16
N THR A 110 -1.08 18.58 6.39
CA THR A 110 -0.27 18.14 7.53
C THR A 110 0.78 17.15 7.07
N ILE A 111 1.85 17.00 7.86
CA ILE A 111 2.96 16.09 7.58
C ILE A 111 3.27 15.32 8.86
N HIS A 112 3.49 14.02 8.72
CA HIS A 112 4.08 13.18 9.78
C HIS A 112 5.41 12.65 9.26
N GLU A 113 6.49 13.09 9.89
CA GLU A 113 7.85 12.68 9.53
C GLU A 113 8.31 11.47 10.35
N ASP A 114 9.19 10.67 9.78
CA ASP A 114 9.90 9.56 10.47
C ASP A 114 8.95 8.56 11.15
N ALA A 115 7.83 8.18 10.48
CA ALA A 115 6.91 7.17 10.98
C ALA A 115 7.65 5.87 11.28
N VAL A 116 7.49 5.37 12.51
CA VAL A 116 8.29 4.26 13.05
C VAL A 116 7.82 2.93 12.47
N PRO A 117 8.69 2.12 11.83
CA PRO A 117 8.35 0.80 11.33
C PRO A 117 7.65 -0.07 12.38
N PHE A 118 6.66 -0.86 11.92
CA PHE A 118 5.85 -1.77 12.73
C PHE A 118 5.01 -1.13 13.85
N SER A 119 5.01 0.19 13.98
CA SER A 119 4.15 0.87 14.96
C SER A 119 2.68 0.71 14.60
N GLU A 120 1.86 0.34 15.58
CA GLU A 120 0.39 0.32 15.44
C GLU A 120 -0.26 1.59 16.03
N ALA A 121 0.56 2.55 16.45
CA ALA A 121 0.06 3.86 16.86
C ALA A 121 -0.63 4.54 15.69
N ILE A 122 -1.79 5.15 15.96
CA ILE A 122 -2.55 5.86 14.94
C ILE A 122 -1.86 7.17 14.58
N ILE A 123 -1.62 7.35 13.29
CA ILE A 123 -1.15 8.59 12.68
C ILE A 123 -2.37 9.25 12.03
N ASP A 124 -2.85 10.30 12.65
CA ASP A 124 -4.10 10.97 12.28
C ASP A 124 -3.82 12.19 11.39
N SER A 125 -4.56 12.36 10.31
CA SER A 125 -4.46 13.54 9.44
C SER A 125 -4.77 14.86 10.15
N GLY A 126 -5.44 14.81 11.29
CA GLY A 126 -5.86 16.01 12.07
C GLY A 126 -7.05 16.75 11.47
N GLU A 127 -7.17 16.77 10.16
CA GLU A 127 -8.23 17.43 9.39
C GLU A 127 -8.66 16.56 8.19
N PRO A 128 -9.79 16.87 7.52
CA PRO A 128 -10.23 16.14 6.33
C PRO A 128 -9.26 16.32 5.17
N VAL A 129 -8.85 15.18 4.54
CA VAL A 129 -7.95 15.11 3.39
C VAL A 129 -8.51 14.15 2.36
N ALA A 130 -8.07 14.25 1.11
CA ALA A 130 -8.48 13.36 0.02
C ALA A 130 -7.40 12.31 -0.31
N PHE A 131 -6.14 12.65 -0.03
CA PHE A 131 -4.98 11.81 -0.37
C PHE A 131 -3.99 11.73 0.79
N VAL A 132 -3.23 10.62 0.81
CA VAL A 132 -1.99 10.52 1.58
C VAL A 132 -0.87 10.11 0.62
N LEU A 133 0.25 10.82 0.66
CA LEU A 133 1.47 10.44 -0.05
C LEU A 133 2.50 9.94 0.95
N GLU A 134 2.88 8.68 0.83
CA GLU A 134 3.96 8.06 1.58
C GLU A 134 5.26 8.11 0.79
N LEU A 135 6.32 8.56 1.44
CA LEU A 135 7.69 8.68 0.90
C LEU A 135 8.68 8.05 1.88
N ASN A 136 9.89 7.72 1.43
CA ASN A 136 10.95 7.33 2.35
C ASN A 136 11.19 8.41 3.41
N ALA A 137 11.38 8.01 4.66
CA ALA A 137 11.70 8.91 5.75
C ALA A 137 12.92 9.82 5.42
N GLY A 138 12.86 11.07 5.86
CA GLY A 138 13.84 12.11 5.57
C GLY A 138 13.65 12.79 4.22
N THR A 139 12.69 12.37 3.40
CA THR A 139 12.38 13.03 2.11
C THR A 139 11.82 14.43 2.32
N VAL A 140 10.94 14.61 3.31
CA VAL A 140 10.38 15.91 3.69
C VAL A 140 11.51 16.90 4.00
N LYS A 141 12.48 16.50 4.79
CA LYS A 141 13.65 17.29 5.14
C LYS A 141 14.55 17.61 3.94
N ARG A 142 14.86 16.58 3.15
CA ARG A 142 15.73 16.68 1.98
C ARG A 142 15.16 17.62 0.92
N LEU A 143 13.87 17.54 0.66
CA LEU A 143 13.16 18.34 -0.35
C LEU A 143 12.57 19.65 0.23
N LYS A 144 12.69 19.87 1.56
CA LYS A 144 12.17 21.04 2.29
C LYS A 144 10.65 21.20 2.15
N ILE A 145 9.93 20.07 2.10
CA ILE A 145 8.48 20.06 1.97
C ILE A 145 7.82 20.65 3.23
N ARG A 146 6.75 21.42 3.04
CA ARG A 146 6.02 22.07 4.12
C ARG A 146 4.50 22.03 3.85
N PRO A 147 3.68 22.15 4.89
CA PRO A 147 2.27 22.47 4.70
C PRO A 147 2.10 23.72 3.82
N GLY A 148 1.20 23.63 2.84
CA GLY A 148 1.00 24.64 1.79
C GLY A 148 1.66 24.31 0.46
N ASP A 149 2.63 23.41 0.40
CA ASP A 149 3.18 22.87 -0.85
C ASP A 149 2.11 22.07 -1.60
N ARG A 150 2.36 21.79 -2.89
CA ARG A 150 1.34 21.19 -3.75
C ARG A 150 1.84 19.92 -4.42
N LEU A 151 1.01 18.89 -4.39
CA LEU A 151 1.11 17.74 -5.26
C LEU A 151 0.27 17.97 -6.51
N GLU A 152 0.84 17.73 -7.68
CA GLU A 152 0.20 17.86 -8.99
C GLU A 152 0.36 16.55 -9.76
N GLY A 153 -0.64 16.20 -10.55
CA GLY A 153 -0.58 14.99 -11.37
C GLY A 153 -1.95 14.55 -11.86
N PRO A 154 -2.03 13.44 -12.59
CA PRO A 154 -3.27 13.00 -13.26
C PRO A 154 -4.45 12.76 -12.29
N ARG A 155 -4.16 12.41 -11.03
CA ARG A 155 -5.16 12.12 -9.99
C ARG A 155 -5.58 13.34 -9.18
N ILE A 156 -4.81 14.39 -9.24
CA ILE A 156 -5.09 15.61 -8.47
C ILE A 156 -5.87 16.56 -9.38
N PRO A 157 -7.08 17.00 -8.98
CA PRO A 157 -7.83 17.97 -9.76
C PRO A 157 -6.98 19.22 -10.04
N ALA A 158 -6.96 19.68 -11.30
CA ALA A 158 -6.27 20.90 -11.64
C ALA A 158 -6.84 22.05 -10.80
N SER A 159 -5.96 22.85 -10.18
CA SER A 159 -6.39 24.05 -9.50
C SER A 159 -7.09 24.96 -10.49
N GLN A 160 -8.36 25.25 -10.26
CA GLN A 160 -9.02 26.34 -11.00
C GLN A 160 -8.34 27.67 -10.61
N PRO A 161 -8.07 28.54 -11.56
CA PRO A 161 -7.46 29.85 -11.33
C PRO A 161 -8.35 30.76 -10.47
#